data_1d48a5b75e46bfd0e805c8494a0d17be
#
_entry.id   1d48a5b75e46bfd0e805c8494a0d17be
#
_cell.length_a   1.000
_cell.length_b   1.000
_cell.length_c   1.000
_cell.angle_alpha   90.00
_cell.angle_beta   90.00
_cell.angle_gamma   90.00
#
_symmetry.space_group_name_H-M   'P 1'
#
loop_
_entity.id
_entity.type
_entity.pdbx_description
1 polymer ?
#
loop_
_entity_poly.entity_id
_entity_poly.type
_entity_poly.pdbx_seq_one_letter_code
_entity_poly.pdbx_strand_id
1 'polypeptide(L)' 'MRDYFSIDNDIDLENISLEDESDQKVVLKEFLKEKGFTPKQIDKKLTKYEDAGLLEDEAEDALEALKDIKAKRKE' A
#
# COMPACT_ATOMS: atom_id res chain seq x y z
N MET A 1 -3.78 -6.06 25.35
CA MET A 1 -3.72 -5.77 24.84
C MET A 1 -3.28 -5.65 24.41
N ARG A 2 -3.25 -5.86 24.04
CA ARG A 2 -3.01 -5.69 23.35
C ARG A 2 -2.33 -5.30 22.92
N ASP A 3 -2.29 -5.39 22.62
CA ASP A 3 -1.75 -5.04 22.01
C ASP A 3 -1.22 -4.67 21.49
N TYR A 4 -1.20 -4.63 21.18
CA TYR A 4 -0.97 -4.24 20.42
C TYR A 4 -0.30 -3.95 19.85
N PHE A 5 -0.17 -4.12 19.46
CA PHE A 5 0.28 -3.80 18.79
C PHE A 5 0.78 -3.79 17.95
N SER A 6 1.11 -4.05 17.87
CA SER A 6 1.60 -4.13 16.98
C SER A 6 1.18 -4.18 15.94
N ILE A 7 0.76 -4.29 15.60
CA ILE A 7 0.18 -4.27 14.73
C ILE A 7 -0.05 -3.23 14.02
N ASP A 8 0.24 -2.42 14.13
CA ASP A 8 0.15 -1.34 13.55
C ASP A 8 0.42 -1.26 12.17
N ASN A 9 1.06 -2.04 11.60
CA ASN A 9 1.33 -2.03 10.20
C ASN A 9 0.35 -2.73 9.39
N ASP A 10 -0.67 -3.22 10.01
CA ASP A 10 -1.66 -3.98 9.30
C ASP A 10 -2.66 -3.04 8.73
N ILE A 11 -2.70 -2.82 7.46
CA ILE A 11 -3.72 -1.97 6.87
C ILE A 11 -4.92 -2.80 6.50
N ASP A 12 -6.08 -2.18 6.64
CA ASP A 12 -7.33 -2.86 6.36
C ASP A 12 -7.67 -2.62 4.90
N LEU A 13 -7.32 -3.54 4.06
CA LEU A 13 -7.50 -3.37 2.63
C LEU A 13 -8.96 -3.27 2.22
N GLU A 14 -9.83 -3.78 3.05
CA GLU A 14 -11.25 -3.74 2.70
C GLU A 14 -11.91 -2.44 3.07
N ASN A 15 -11.34 -1.74 4.02
CA ASN A 15 -11.89 -0.46 4.45
C ASN A 15 -11.11 0.73 3.97
N ILE A 16 -10.04 0.48 3.26
CA ILE A 16 -9.21 1.59 2.80
C ILE A 16 -9.91 2.30 1.65
N SER A 17 -9.78 3.61 1.62
CA SER A 17 -10.44 4.41 0.61
C SER A 17 -9.41 5.10 -0.27
N LEU A 18 -9.43 4.80 -1.54
CA LEU A 18 -8.49 5.41 -2.46
C LEU A 18 -8.86 6.81 -2.86
N GLU A 19 -9.93 7.33 -2.29
CA GLU A 19 -10.29 8.73 -2.52
C GLU A 19 -9.36 9.64 -1.75
N ASP A 20 -8.68 9.08 -0.74
CA ASP A 20 -7.79 9.85 0.08
C ASP A 20 -6.37 9.64 -0.38
N GLU A 21 -5.66 10.72 -0.61
CA GLU A 21 -4.28 10.61 -1.08
C GLU A 21 -3.41 9.87 -0.07
N SER A 22 -3.68 10.09 1.21
CA SER A 22 -2.92 9.39 2.25
C SER A 22 -3.08 7.89 2.11
N ASP A 23 -4.30 7.44 1.88
CA ASP A 23 -4.55 6.02 1.73
C ASP A 23 -3.92 5.49 0.47
N GLN A 24 -3.94 6.27 -0.60
CA GLN A 24 -3.28 5.87 -1.84
C GLN A 24 -1.80 5.61 -1.57
N LYS A 25 -1.17 6.50 -0.84
CA LYS A 25 0.25 6.33 -0.54
C LYS A 25 0.50 5.13 0.35
N VAL A 26 -0.37 4.91 1.31
CA VAL A 26 -0.21 3.76 2.21
C VAL A 26 -0.29 2.45 1.42
N VAL A 27 -1.26 2.36 0.54
CA VAL A 27 -1.43 1.16 -0.26
C VAL A 27 -0.19 0.92 -1.13
N LEU A 28 0.29 1.97 -1.76
CA LEU A 28 1.47 1.84 -2.62
C LEU A 28 2.70 1.46 -1.82
N LYS A 29 2.84 2.03 -0.65
CA LYS A 29 3.96 1.70 0.20
C LYS A 29 3.96 0.21 0.55
N GLU A 30 2.83 -0.29 0.96
CA GLU A 30 2.73 -1.70 1.33
C GLU A 30 3.01 -2.59 0.13
N PHE A 31 2.44 -2.22 -1.01
CA PHE A 31 2.64 -3.01 -2.22
C PHE A 31 4.12 -3.07 -2.60
N LEU A 32 4.78 -1.93 -2.62
CA LEU A 32 6.18 -1.89 -3.02
C LEU A 32 7.06 -2.60 -2.00
N LYS A 33 6.68 -2.53 -0.74
CA LYS A 33 7.40 -3.21 0.31
C LYS A 33 7.33 -4.72 0.09
N GLU A 34 6.16 -5.21 -0.29
CA GLU A 34 5.99 -6.63 -0.57
C GLU A 34 6.83 -7.05 -1.77
N LYS A 35 7.07 -6.13 -2.68
CA LYS A 35 7.90 -6.43 -3.84
C LYS A 35 9.38 -6.38 -3.50
N GLY A 36 9.74 -5.95 -2.32
CA GLY A 36 11.13 -5.92 -1.92
C GLY A 36 11.84 -4.60 -2.15
N PHE A 37 11.08 -3.54 -2.39
CA PHE A 37 11.70 -2.24 -2.59
C PHE A 37 12.13 -1.64 -1.26
N THR A 38 13.22 -0.89 -1.27
CA THR A 38 13.67 -0.22 -0.07
C THR A 38 12.81 1.02 0.19
N PRO A 39 12.79 1.52 1.43
CA PRO A 39 12.00 2.72 1.71
C PRO A 39 12.38 3.91 0.83
N LYS A 40 13.65 4.01 0.50
CA LYS A 40 14.09 5.07 -0.37
C LYS A 40 13.49 4.94 -1.76
N GLN A 41 13.50 3.74 -2.28
CA GLN A 41 12.94 3.50 -3.60
C GLN A 41 11.44 3.73 -3.60
N ILE A 42 10.78 3.33 -2.51
CA ILE A 42 9.34 3.54 -2.39
C ILE A 42 9.03 5.03 -2.43
N ASP A 43 9.79 5.81 -1.68
CA ASP A 43 9.58 7.25 -1.65
C ASP A 43 9.74 7.86 -3.03
N LYS A 44 10.76 7.44 -3.74
CA LYS A 44 11.00 7.94 -5.07
C LYS A 44 9.85 7.63 -6.00
N LYS A 45 9.36 6.40 -5.93
CA LYS A 45 8.27 6.00 -6.79
C LYS A 45 7.00 6.76 -6.47
N LEU A 46 6.73 6.95 -5.19
CA LEU A 46 5.55 7.69 -4.79
C LEU A 46 5.59 9.12 -5.31
N THR A 47 6.73 9.75 -5.19
CA THR A 47 6.90 11.11 -5.69
C THR A 47 6.67 11.16 -7.20
N LYS A 48 7.19 10.16 -7.88
CA LYS A 48 7.05 10.09 -9.32
C LYS A 48 5.58 9.94 -9.73
N TYR A 49 4.87 9.06 -9.07
CA TYR A 49 3.46 8.87 -9.37
C TYR A 49 2.65 10.13 -9.08
N GLU A 50 2.97 10.75 -7.97
CA GLU A 50 2.30 11.97 -7.57
C GLU A 50 2.51 13.06 -8.60
N ASP A 51 3.73 13.20 -9.06
CA ASP A 51 4.08 14.21 -10.04
C ASP A 51 3.39 13.98 -11.37
N ALA A 52 3.25 12.74 -11.75
CA ALA A 52 2.64 12.39 -13.01
C ALA A 52 1.12 12.30 -12.94
N GLY A 53 0.56 12.44 -11.75
CA GLY A 53 -0.88 12.33 -11.59
C GLY A 53 -1.38 10.91 -11.70
N LEU A 54 -0.51 9.94 -11.43
CA LEU A 54 -0.87 8.54 -11.53
C LEU A 54 -1.05 7.88 -10.18
N LEU A 55 -0.99 8.64 -9.11
CA LEU A 55 -1.00 8.07 -7.78
C LEU A 55 -2.25 7.21 -7.56
N GLU A 56 -3.40 7.72 -7.94
CA GLU A 56 -4.63 6.99 -7.72
C GLU A 56 -4.67 5.70 -8.56
N ASP A 57 -4.29 5.80 -9.81
CA ASP A 57 -4.30 4.63 -10.68
C ASP A 57 -3.36 3.56 -10.17
N GLU A 58 -2.17 3.97 -9.78
CA GLU A 58 -1.20 3.01 -9.29
C GLU A 58 -1.65 2.42 -7.96
N ALA A 59 -2.29 3.23 -7.13
CA ALA A 59 -2.78 2.73 -5.86
C ALA A 59 -3.88 1.70 -6.06
N GLU A 60 -4.72 1.92 -7.05
CA GLU A 60 -5.77 0.96 -7.36
C GLU A 60 -5.17 -0.38 -7.73
N ASP A 61 -4.21 -0.36 -8.62
CA ASP A 61 -3.52 -1.59 -9.02
C ASP A 61 -2.85 -2.24 -7.83
N ALA A 62 -2.20 -1.43 -7.01
CA ALA A 62 -1.51 -1.95 -5.84
C ALA A 62 -2.48 -2.59 -4.86
N LEU A 63 -3.62 -1.97 -4.68
CA LEU A 63 -4.62 -2.51 -3.77
C LEU A 63 -5.10 -3.88 -4.22
N GLU A 64 -5.36 -4.01 -5.50
CA GLU A 64 -5.78 -5.29 -6.03
C GLU A 64 -4.70 -6.33 -5.87
N ALA A 65 -3.47 -5.95 -6.15
CA ALA A 65 -2.36 -6.88 -6.01
C ALA A 65 -2.18 -7.31 -4.56
N LEU A 66 -2.33 -6.37 -3.63
CA LEU A 66 -2.19 -6.70 -2.22
C LEU A 66 -3.28 -7.66 -1.76
N LYS A 67 -4.49 -7.44 -2.23
CA LYS A 67 -5.57 -8.35 -1.88
C LYS A 67 -5.29 -9.75 -2.38
N ASP A 68 -4.76 -9.84 -3.58
CA ASP A 68 -4.40 -11.12 -4.16
C ASP A 68 -3.29 -11.80 -3.38
N ILE A 69 -2.28 -11.03 -3.01
CA ILE A 69 -1.17 -11.57 -2.24
C ILE A 69 -1.66 -12.09 -0.89
N LYS A 70 -2.51 -11.33 -0.23
CA LYS A 70 -3.03 -11.74 1.05
C LYS A 70 -3.88 -13.00 0.93
N ALA A 71 -4.66 -13.07 -0.12
CA ALA A 71 -5.49 -14.24 -0.32
C ALA A 71 -4.64 -15.49 -0.51
N LYS A 72 -3.57 -15.35 -1.26
CA LYS A 72 -2.69 -16.49 -1.47
C LYS A 72 -1.93 -16.88 -0.24
N ARG A 73 -1.57 -15.88 0.55
CA ARG A 73 -0.80 -16.16 1.73
C ARG A 73 -1.63 -16.82 2.80
N LYS A 74 -2.93 -16.64 2.71
CA LYS A 74 -3.76 -17.12 3.69
C LYS A 74 -3.76 -18.58 3.83
N GLU A 75 -3.70 -19.36 3.00
CA GLU A 75 -3.70 -20.70 3.06
C GLU A 75 -3.27 -21.32 4.07
#